data_00b36eaf32b165bfb96830d66333e3fc
#
_entry.id   00b36eaf32b165bfb96830d66333e3fc
#
_cell.length_a   1.000
_cell.length_b   1.000
_cell.length_c   1.000
_cell.angle_alpha   90.00
_cell.angle_beta   90.00
_cell.angle_gamma   90.00
#
_symmetry.space_group_name_H-M   'P 1'
#
loop_
_entity.id
_entity.type
_entity.pdbx_description
1 polymer ?
#
loop_
_entity_poly.entity_id
_entity_poly.type
_entity_poly.pdbx_seq_one_letter_code
_entity_poly.pdbx_strand_id
1 'polypeptide(L)'
;LLFVLISVAANGQQAKYVFYFIGDGMGVNQVNGTEMYQAELQNGRIGVEPLLFTQFPVATMATTFSATNSVTDSAAAGTALATGKKTYNSAISVGEDKNPIETVAEKAKKAGKKVGVTTSVSVDHATPAAFYAHQADRNMNYEIAVDLTKANFDFYAGGGFLKPDKTYDKKDAPNIFPIFEEAGYTVARGYSDYKAKSKDAGKMILIQEEGKDPSCLPYAIDRKSDDLTLAQITESAI
;
A
#
# COMPACT_ATOMS: atom_id res chain seq x y z
N LEU A 1 37.67 27.61 -30.56
CA LEU A 1 37.47 26.71 -29.37
C LEU A 1 36.33 25.75 -29.70
N LEU A 2 36.65 24.48 -30.00
CA LEU A 2 35.67 23.47 -30.37
C LEU A 2 35.19 22.81 -29.05
N PHE A 3 33.93 23.09 -28.62
CA PHE A 3 33.29 22.40 -27.53
C PHE A 3 32.78 21.04 -28.04
N VAL A 4 33.45 19.97 -27.70
CA VAL A 4 32.94 18.60 -27.87
C VAL A 4 31.98 18.33 -26.71
N LEU A 5 30.68 18.38 -26.99
CA LEU A 5 29.64 17.87 -26.09
C LEU A 5 29.74 16.34 -26.10
N ILE A 6 30.41 15.76 -25.12
CA ILE A 6 30.32 14.33 -24.82
C ILE A 6 28.98 14.13 -24.14
N SER A 7 27.96 13.72 -24.90
CA SER A 7 26.74 13.15 -24.34
C SER A 7 27.09 11.80 -23.73
N VAL A 8 27.35 11.77 -22.43
CA VAL A 8 27.33 10.51 -21.68
C VAL A 8 25.89 10.02 -21.70
N ALA A 9 25.60 9.08 -22.60
CA ALA A 9 24.37 8.30 -22.49
C ALA A 9 24.46 7.53 -21.16
N ALA A 10 23.87 8.07 -20.11
CA ALA A 10 23.63 7.35 -18.89
C ALA A 10 22.63 6.24 -19.27
N ASN A 11 23.14 5.06 -19.60
CA ASN A 11 22.38 3.83 -19.61
C ASN A 11 21.95 3.58 -18.16
N GLY A 12 20.87 4.25 -17.74
CA GLY A 12 20.26 4.01 -16.45
C GLY A 12 19.87 2.53 -16.42
N GLN A 13 20.52 1.77 -15.57
CA GLN A 13 20.17 0.37 -15.36
C GLN A 13 18.70 0.34 -14.92
N GLN A 14 17.81 -0.18 -15.77
CA GLN A 14 16.38 -0.24 -15.46
C GLN A 14 16.19 -1.19 -14.28
N ALA A 15 15.63 -0.69 -13.18
CA ALA A 15 15.34 -1.51 -12.02
C ALA A 15 14.41 -2.67 -12.42
N LYS A 16 14.82 -3.90 -12.11
CA LYS A 16 14.03 -5.10 -12.38
C LYS A 16 12.91 -5.25 -11.36
N TYR A 17 13.19 -4.98 -10.10
CA TYR A 17 12.27 -5.02 -8.97
C TYR A 17 12.32 -3.70 -8.20
N VAL A 18 11.16 -3.23 -7.76
CA VAL A 18 11.03 -2.05 -6.89
C VAL A 18 10.13 -2.43 -5.73
N PHE A 19 10.63 -2.29 -4.51
CA PHE A 19 9.88 -2.47 -3.27
C PHE A 19 9.74 -1.10 -2.60
N TYR A 20 8.50 -0.68 -2.38
CA TYR A 20 8.19 0.60 -1.78
C TYR A 20 7.46 0.42 -0.46
N PHE A 21 8.15 0.62 0.65
CA PHE A 21 7.61 0.46 2.00
C PHE A 21 7.20 1.81 2.58
N ILE A 22 6.00 1.88 3.13
CA ILE A 22 5.43 3.08 3.74
C ILE A 22 5.10 2.78 5.19
N GLY A 23 5.76 3.47 6.11
CA GLY A 23 5.40 3.49 7.52
C GLY A 23 4.45 4.66 7.78
N ASP A 24 3.13 4.40 7.78
CA ASP A 24 2.12 5.44 7.98
C ASP A 24 2.18 5.95 9.42
N GLY A 25 2.39 7.27 9.57
CA GLY A 25 2.58 7.92 10.86
C GLY A 25 3.88 7.53 11.59
N MET A 26 4.78 6.78 10.96
CA MET A 26 6.04 6.35 11.52
C MET A 26 7.08 7.47 11.44
N GLY A 27 7.22 8.22 12.54
CA GLY A 27 8.23 9.27 12.66
C GLY A 27 9.55 8.77 13.25
N VAL A 28 10.53 9.66 13.34
CA VAL A 28 11.86 9.37 13.89
C VAL A 28 11.80 8.78 15.30
N ASN A 29 10.85 9.24 16.12
CA ASN A 29 10.71 8.76 17.50
C ASN A 29 10.27 7.29 17.57
N GLN A 30 9.38 6.85 16.67
CA GLN A 30 8.97 5.44 16.58
C GLN A 30 10.13 4.55 16.15
N VAL A 31 10.93 4.99 15.19
CA VAL A 31 12.12 4.28 14.73
C VAL A 31 13.14 4.15 15.86
N ASN A 32 13.54 5.27 16.46
CA ASN A 32 14.53 5.29 17.54
C ASN A 32 14.06 4.48 18.77
N GLY A 33 12.78 4.64 19.15
CA GLY A 33 12.21 3.85 20.25
C GLY A 33 12.24 2.34 19.98
N THR A 34 11.99 1.92 18.74
CA THR A 34 12.09 0.50 18.34
C THR A 34 13.52 -0.02 18.41
N GLU A 35 14.50 0.75 17.92
CA GLU A 35 15.90 0.39 17.96
C GLU A 35 16.43 0.28 19.41
N MET A 36 16.00 1.18 20.28
CA MET A 36 16.33 1.10 21.71
C MET A 36 15.67 -0.10 22.39
N TYR A 37 14.41 -0.36 22.09
CA TYR A 37 13.68 -1.52 22.64
C TYR A 37 14.30 -2.85 22.18
N GLN A 38 14.71 -2.96 20.93
CA GLN A 38 15.40 -4.15 20.42
C GLN A 38 16.76 -4.36 21.09
N ALA A 39 17.53 -3.29 21.30
CA ALA A 39 18.81 -3.38 22.01
C ALA A 39 18.63 -3.92 23.44
N GLU A 40 17.60 -3.48 24.15
CA GLU A 40 17.29 -3.99 25.51
C GLU A 40 16.91 -5.47 25.47
N LEU A 41 16.02 -5.88 24.55
CA LEU A 41 15.60 -7.26 24.42
C LEU A 41 16.73 -8.22 24.05
N GLN A 42 17.63 -7.80 23.15
CA GLN A 42 18.69 -8.66 22.63
C GLN A 42 19.92 -8.67 23.53
N ASN A 43 20.28 -7.53 24.09
CA ASN A 43 21.56 -7.33 24.77
C ASN A 43 21.42 -7.04 26.26
N GLY A 44 20.20 -6.84 26.80
CA GLY A 44 19.93 -6.49 28.19
C GLY A 44 20.61 -5.20 28.64
N ARG A 45 20.82 -4.24 27.73
CA ARG A 45 21.53 -2.99 28.03
C ARG A 45 20.99 -1.83 27.21
N ILE A 46 21.16 -0.63 27.73
CA ILE A 46 20.86 0.61 27.00
C ILE A 46 21.75 0.72 25.74
N GLY A 47 21.15 1.02 24.62
CA GLY A 47 21.81 1.17 23.34
C GLY A 47 20.81 1.28 22.20
N VAL A 48 21.28 1.09 20.97
CA VAL A 48 20.46 0.98 19.77
C VAL A 48 20.85 -0.29 19.02
N GLU A 49 19.85 -1.01 18.53
CA GLU A 49 20.01 -2.11 17.56
C GLU A 49 19.42 -1.61 16.24
N PRO A 50 20.25 -1.26 15.24
CA PRO A 50 19.80 -0.61 14.02
C PRO A 50 18.83 -1.47 13.24
N LEU A 51 17.70 -0.90 12.81
CA LEU A 51 16.78 -1.53 11.88
C LEU A 51 17.39 -1.62 10.49
N LEU A 52 16.97 -2.62 9.71
CA LEU A 52 17.53 -2.84 8.37
C LEU A 52 17.46 -1.59 7.48
N PHE A 53 16.29 -0.92 7.48
CA PHE A 53 16.10 0.24 6.61
C PHE A 53 16.84 1.50 7.09
N THR A 54 17.20 1.61 8.38
CA THR A 54 18.02 2.72 8.87
C THR A 54 19.48 2.62 8.43
N GLN A 55 19.90 1.45 7.93
CA GLN A 55 21.22 1.18 7.39
C GLN A 55 21.31 1.33 5.87
N PHE A 56 20.23 1.76 5.19
CA PHE A 56 20.28 1.98 3.74
C PHE A 56 21.25 3.12 3.39
N PRO A 57 21.96 3.01 2.25
CA PRO A 57 23.03 3.94 1.90
C PRO A 57 22.54 5.34 1.56
N VAL A 58 21.24 5.52 1.34
CA VAL A 58 20.64 6.82 1.02
C VAL A 58 19.52 7.10 2.02
N ALA A 59 19.61 8.23 2.69
CA ALA A 59 18.59 8.75 3.58
C ALA A 59 18.32 10.22 3.26
N THR A 60 17.06 10.64 3.34
CA THR A 60 16.65 12.02 3.13
C THR A 60 15.41 12.35 3.95
N MET A 61 15.05 13.63 3.98
CA MET A 61 13.85 14.13 4.65
C MET A 61 12.90 14.72 3.63
N ALA A 62 11.60 14.64 3.92
CA ALA A 62 10.55 15.25 3.13
C ALA A 62 9.61 16.08 4.03
N THR A 63 9.02 17.10 3.45
CA THR A 63 7.95 17.87 4.10
C THR A 63 6.62 17.13 3.93
N THR A 64 5.78 17.17 4.96
CA THR A 64 4.55 16.36 5.03
C THR A 64 3.25 17.18 5.02
N PHE A 65 3.26 18.45 4.64
CA PHE A 65 2.02 19.24 4.49
C PHE A 65 1.26 18.85 3.21
N SER A 66 -0.09 18.88 3.24
CA SER A 66 -0.93 18.70 2.07
C SER A 66 -1.09 20.01 1.27
N ALA A 67 -1.80 19.98 0.14
CA ALA A 67 -2.04 21.21 -0.63
C ALA A 67 -2.84 22.28 0.15
N THR A 68 -3.71 21.84 1.06
CA THR A 68 -4.65 22.73 1.78
C THR A 68 -4.42 22.82 3.28
N ASN A 69 -3.59 21.96 3.87
CA ASN A 69 -3.40 21.87 5.32
C ASN A 69 -1.93 21.76 5.70
N SER A 70 -1.53 22.42 6.79
CA SER A 70 -0.19 22.28 7.38
C SER A 70 0.09 20.86 7.91
N VAL A 71 -0.94 20.12 8.27
CA VAL A 71 -0.88 18.72 8.67
C VAL A 71 -1.62 17.88 7.62
N THR A 72 -0.90 16.98 6.96
CA THR A 72 -1.47 16.05 5.98
C THR A 72 -2.23 14.92 6.68
N ASP A 73 -3.15 14.28 5.94
CA ASP A 73 -3.66 12.95 6.30
C ASP A 73 -3.03 11.87 5.43
N SER A 74 -3.33 10.61 5.71
CA SER A 74 -2.80 9.45 4.95
C SER A 74 -3.21 9.48 3.48
N ALA A 75 -4.40 10.00 3.16
CA ALA A 75 -4.91 10.07 1.78
C ALA A 75 -4.07 11.04 0.92
N ALA A 76 -3.94 12.28 1.38
CA ALA A 76 -3.14 13.29 0.67
C ALA A 76 -1.65 12.93 0.65
N ALA A 77 -1.11 12.37 1.75
CA ALA A 77 0.28 11.92 1.80
C ALA A 77 0.51 10.72 0.84
N GLY A 78 -0.36 9.72 0.88
CA GLY A 78 -0.33 8.57 -0.04
C GLY A 78 -0.43 9.02 -1.49
N THR A 79 -1.33 9.95 -1.81
CA THR A 79 -1.44 10.56 -3.13
C THR A 79 -0.14 11.25 -3.56
N ALA A 80 0.50 12.02 -2.68
CA ALA A 80 1.77 12.65 -2.99
C ALA A 80 2.89 11.63 -3.27
N LEU A 81 2.92 10.53 -2.50
CA LEU A 81 3.87 9.42 -2.70
C LEU A 81 3.58 8.67 -4.01
N ALA A 82 2.31 8.42 -4.32
CA ALA A 82 1.92 7.66 -5.52
C ALA A 82 2.03 8.46 -6.83
N THR A 83 1.84 9.79 -6.78
CA THR A 83 1.70 10.62 -7.98
C THR A 83 2.77 11.70 -8.14
N GLY A 84 3.50 12.02 -7.07
CA GLY A 84 4.42 13.16 -7.03
C GLY A 84 3.72 14.52 -6.90
N LYS A 85 2.39 14.56 -6.68
CA LYS A 85 1.61 15.80 -6.58
C LYS A 85 0.89 15.87 -5.23
N LYS A 86 0.92 17.05 -4.61
CA LYS A 86 0.13 17.32 -3.41
C LYS A 86 -1.33 17.55 -3.78
N THR A 87 -2.22 17.15 -2.88
CA THR A 87 -3.67 17.34 -2.97
C THR A 87 -4.24 17.70 -1.59
N TYR A 88 -5.55 17.91 -1.50
CA TYR A 88 -6.25 18.20 -0.24
C TYR A 88 -6.40 16.94 0.63
N ASN A 89 -6.55 17.11 1.94
CA ASN A 89 -6.79 15.99 2.86
C ASN A 89 -8.05 15.21 2.46
N SER A 90 -8.03 13.91 2.64
CA SER A 90 -9.02 12.92 2.22
C SER A 90 -9.00 12.52 0.73
N ALA A 91 -8.31 13.23 -0.14
CA ALA A 91 -8.24 12.90 -1.57
C ALA A 91 -7.40 11.66 -1.85
N ILE A 92 -7.92 10.73 -2.65
CA ILE A 92 -7.27 9.52 -3.13
C ILE A 92 -6.92 9.69 -4.61
N SER A 93 -5.67 9.98 -4.90
CA SER A 93 -5.09 10.16 -6.25
C SER A 93 -5.96 10.97 -7.22
N VAL A 94 -6.56 12.03 -6.68
CA VAL A 94 -7.23 13.08 -7.44
C VAL A 94 -6.63 14.45 -7.11
N GLY A 95 -6.70 15.39 -8.06
CA GLY A 95 -6.29 16.78 -7.87
C GLY A 95 -7.30 17.59 -7.05
N GLU A 96 -6.99 18.86 -6.83
CA GLU A 96 -7.93 19.80 -6.20
C GLU A 96 -9.20 20.00 -7.02
N ASP A 97 -9.11 19.81 -8.33
CA ASP A 97 -10.21 19.78 -9.30
C ASP A 97 -10.97 18.44 -9.32
N LYS A 98 -10.61 17.50 -8.45
CA LYS A 98 -11.15 16.13 -8.33
C LYS A 98 -10.92 15.26 -9.58
N ASN A 99 -10.07 15.67 -10.49
CA ASN A 99 -9.69 14.85 -11.63
C ASN A 99 -8.63 13.80 -11.22
N PRO A 100 -8.69 12.56 -11.75
CA PRO A 100 -7.70 11.53 -11.50
C PRO A 100 -6.27 11.96 -11.85
N ILE A 101 -5.32 11.59 -11.01
CA ILE A 101 -3.89 11.77 -11.25
C ILE A 101 -3.26 10.39 -11.35
N GLU A 102 -2.71 10.06 -12.51
CA GLU A 102 -2.08 8.78 -12.75
C GLU A 102 -0.96 8.47 -11.75
N THR A 103 -1.01 7.31 -11.14
CA THR A 103 -0.06 6.87 -10.13
C THR A 103 1.17 6.19 -10.73
N VAL A 104 2.27 6.11 -9.97
CA VAL A 104 3.47 5.37 -10.36
C VAL A 104 3.18 3.87 -10.54
N ALA A 105 2.25 3.32 -9.78
CA ALA A 105 1.84 1.92 -9.87
C ALA A 105 1.07 1.64 -11.18
N GLU A 106 0.17 2.53 -11.58
CA GLU A 106 -0.52 2.45 -12.87
C GLU A 106 0.45 2.59 -14.05
N LYS A 107 1.42 3.52 -13.95
CA LYS A 107 2.49 3.65 -14.96
C LYS A 107 3.31 2.36 -15.09
N ALA A 108 3.66 1.73 -13.96
CA ALA A 108 4.36 0.46 -13.96
C ALA A 108 3.52 -0.64 -14.63
N LYS A 109 2.22 -0.72 -14.32
CA LYS A 109 1.30 -1.67 -14.94
C LYS A 109 1.19 -1.46 -16.45
N LYS A 110 1.02 -0.20 -16.90
CA LYS A 110 1.00 0.16 -18.34
C LYS A 110 2.31 -0.17 -19.05
N ALA A 111 3.44 -0.12 -18.33
CA ALA A 111 4.74 -0.53 -18.84
C ALA A 111 4.96 -2.06 -18.84
N GLY A 112 3.91 -2.86 -18.59
CA GLY A 112 3.95 -4.33 -18.60
C GLY A 112 4.60 -4.95 -17.35
N LYS A 113 4.80 -4.19 -16.27
CA LYS A 113 5.29 -4.73 -15.00
C LYS A 113 4.18 -5.40 -14.22
N LYS A 114 4.54 -6.38 -13.40
CA LYS A 114 3.66 -6.90 -12.35
C LYS A 114 3.60 -5.89 -11.22
N VAL A 115 2.41 -5.70 -10.66
CA VAL A 115 2.17 -4.74 -9.58
C VAL A 115 1.40 -5.41 -8.46
N GLY A 116 1.90 -5.29 -7.23
CA GLY A 116 1.23 -5.73 -6.03
C GLY A 116 1.09 -4.57 -5.02
N VAL A 117 -0.02 -4.54 -4.30
CA VAL A 117 -0.27 -3.59 -3.20
C VAL A 117 -0.62 -4.39 -1.95
N THR A 118 0.19 -4.27 -0.91
CA THR A 118 -0.02 -4.96 0.37
C THR A 118 -0.08 -3.97 1.52
N THR A 119 -0.88 -4.25 2.53
CA THR A 119 -1.08 -3.35 3.66
C THR A 119 -1.42 -4.10 4.94
N SER A 120 -1.06 -3.53 6.09
CA SER A 120 -1.50 -4.05 7.39
C SER A 120 -2.92 -3.63 7.77
N VAL A 121 -3.53 -2.68 7.05
CA VAL A 121 -4.92 -2.23 7.25
C VAL A 121 -5.85 -2.86 6.21
N SER A 122 -7.10 -2.39 6.09
CA SER A 122 -7.99 -2.83 5.01
C SER A 122 -7.44 -2.43 3.64
N VAL A 123 -7.72 -3.22 2.62
CA VAL A 123 -7.23 -2.97 1.25
C VAL A 123 -7.76 -1.66 0.70
N ASP A 124 -8.99 -1.29 1.07
CA ASP A 124 -9.68 -0.04 0.73
C ASP A 124 -9.32 1.15 1.65
N HIS A 125 -8.31 0.99 2.54
CA HIS A 125 -7.78 2.11 3.32
C HIS A 125 -7.03 3.11 2.44
N ALA A 126 -7.01 4.37 2.88
CA ALA A 126 -6.47 5.50 2.12
C ALA A 126 -5.05 5.31 1.58
N THR A 127 -4.13 4.76 2.39
CA THR A 127 -2.71 4.63 2.01
C THR A 127 -2.49 3.64 0.87
N PRO A 128 -2.98 2.38 0.92
CA PRO A 128 -2.89 1.49 -0.24
C PRO A 128 -3.74 1.99 -1.41
N ALA A 129 -4.95 2.53 -1.15
CA ALA A 129 -5.86 3.04 -2.17
C ALA A 129 -5.23 4.13 -3.05
N ALA A 130 -4.39 4.98 -2.49
CA ALA A 130 -3.72 6.05 -3.22
C ALA A 130 -2.86 5.55 -4.39
N PHE A 131 -2.53 4.27 -4.48
CA PHE A 131 -1.75 3.70 -5.57
C PHE A 131 -2.62 3.14 -6.70
N TYR A 132 -3.94 2.90 -6.48
CA TYR A 132 -4.80 2.23 -7.46
C TYR A 132 -6.18 2.85 -7.65
N ALA A 133 -6.64 3.73 -6.74
CA ALA A 133 -7.98 4.31 -6.77
C ALA A 133 -7.95 5.82 -6.99
N HIS A 134 -9.07 6.36 -7.49
CA HIS A 134 -9.23 7.79 -7.75
C HIS A 134 -10.57 8.28 -7.20
N GLN A 135 -10.58 8.63 -5.89
CA GLN A 135 -11.79 9.04 -5.19
C GLN A 135 -11.60 10.38 -4.47
N ALA A 136 -12.66 11.17 -4.42
CA ALA A 136 -12.63 12.49 -3.80
C ALA A 136 -12.55 12.45 -2.26
N ASP A 137 -12.90 11.32 -1.65
CA ASP A 137 -12.91 11.14 -0.20
C ASP A 137 -12.45 9.71 0.17
N ARG A 138 -11.54 9.60 1.13
CA ARG A 138 -10.99 8.35 1.65
C ARG A 138 -12.03 7.42 2.29
N ASN A 139 -13.20 7.93 2.65
CA ASN A 139 -14.29 7.15 3.21
C ASN A 139 -15.21 6.51 2.16
N MET A 140 -14.91 6.70 0.88
CA MET A 140 -15.59 6.05 -0.24
C MET A 140 -15.12 4.60 -0.42
N ASN A 141 -15.20 3.82 0.66
CA ASN A 141 -14.60 2.48 0.72
C ASN A 141 -15.10 1.54 -0.37
N TYR A 142 -16.42 1.53 -0.65
CA TYR A 142 -17.00 0.70 -1.71
C TYR A 142 -16.45 1.10 -3.09
N GLU A 143 -16.46 2.37 -3.39
CA GLU A 143 -15.99 2.93 -4.65
C GLU A 143 -14.48 2.70 -4.83
N ILE A 144 -13.71 2.85 -3.76
CA ILE A 144 -12.28 2.52 -3.72
C ILE A 144 -12.06 1.03 -4.01
N ALA A 145 -12.84 0.14 -3.38
CA ALA A 145 -12.74 -1.29 -3.64
C ALA A 145 -13.08 -1.66 -5.09
N VAL A 146 -14.08 -1.01 -5.69
CA VAL A 146 -14.40 -1.18 -7.12
C VAL A 146 -13.28 -0.67 -8.03
N ASP A 147 -12.60 0.42 -7.68
CA ASP A 147 -11.49 0.96 -8.48
C ASP A 147 -10.30 -0.02 -8.58
N LEU A 148 -10.14 -0.94 -7.62
CA LEU A 148 -9.17 -2.03 -7.67
C LEU A 148 -9.28 -2.83 -8.98
N THR A 149 -10.50 -3.12 -9.43
CA THR A 149 -10.73 -3.87 -10.68
C THR A 149 -10.32 -3.08 -11.91
N LYS A 150 -10.47 -1.75 -11.87
CA LYS A 150 -10.09 -0.84 -12.97
C LYS A 150 -8.57 -0.71 -13.07
N ALA A 151 -7.86 -0.61 -11.94
CA ALA A 151 -6.40 -0.58 -11.88
C ALA A 151 -5.80 -1.89 -12.40
N ASN A 152 -6.50 -3.01 -12.20
CA ASN A 152 -6.16 -4.32 -12.76
C ASN A 152 -4.73 -4.78 -12.40
N PHE A 153 -4.28 -4.52 -11.15
CA PHE A 153 -2.98 -4.98 -10.67
C PHE A 153 -3.00 -6.49 -10.40
N ASP A 154 -1.85 -7.08 -10.23
CA ASP A 154 -1.71 -8.55 -10.18
C ASP A 154 -1.96 -9.12 -8.78
N PHE A 155 -1.70 -8.32 -7.72
CA PHE A 155 -1.82 -8.79 -6.34
C PHE A 155 -2.30 -7.66 -5.41
N TYR A 156 -3.23 -8.00 -4.52
CA TYR A 156 -3.62 -7.14 -3.40
C TYR A 156 -3.67 -7.97 -2.13
N ALA A 157 -3.24 -7.39 -1.00
CA ALA A 157 -3.40 -8.07 0.28
C ALA A 157 -3.54 -7.08 1.44
N GLY A 158 -4.33 -7.49 2.45
CA GLY A 158 -4.57 -6.68 3.64
C GLY A 158 -5.53 -7.33 4.62
N GLY A 159 -6.06 -6.54 5.55
CA GLY A 159 -7.06 -7.01 6.51
C GLY A 159 -8.34 -7.52 5.85
N GLY A 160 -8.89 -6.72 4.97
CA GLY A 160 -10.16 -7.02 4.28
C GLY A 160 -10.70 -5.80 3.56
N PHE A 161 -12.02 -5.69 3.48
CA PHE A 161 -12.75 -4.55 2.91
C PHE A 161 -13.85 -4.09 3.88
N LEU A 162 -13.96 -2.77 4.11
CA LEU A 162 -14.82 -2.22 5.16
C LEU A 162 -16.30 -2.15 4.78
N LYS A 163 -16.59 -1.88 3.51
CA LYS A 163 -17.95 -1.69 3.00
C LYS A 163 -18.18 -2.51 1.73
N PRO A 164 -18.34 -3.85 1.85
CA PRO A 164 -18.38 -4.71 0.67
C PRO A 164 -19.69 -4.61 -0.14
N ASP A 165 -20.74 -4.00 0.39
CA ASP A 165 -22.08 -3.96 -0.19
C ASP A 165 -22.81 -2.63 0.03
N LYS A 166 -22.09 -1.57 0.43
CA LYS A 166 -22.68 -0.25 0.69
C LYS A 166 -21.82 0.87 0.12
N THR A 167 -22.44 1.70 -0.71
CA THR A 167 -21.82 2.92 -1.27
C THR A 167 -21.58 3.99 -0.20
N TYR A 168 -20.80 5.02 -0.55
CA TYR A 168 -20.50 6.15 0.32
C TYR A 168 -21.77 6.87 0.84
N ASP A 169 -22.77 7.04 0.00
CA ASP A 169 -24.08 7.62 0.37
C ASP A 169 -25.03 6.63 1.08
N LYS A 170 -24.48 5.51 1.59
CA LYS A 170 -25.15 4.47 2.39
C LYS A 170 -26.25 3.70 1.68
N LYS A 171 -26.28 3.70 0.36
CA LYS A 171 -27.17 2.86 -0.44
C LYS A 171 -26.63 1.45 -0.55
N ASP A 172 -27.53 0.49 -0.63
CA ASP A 172 -27.16 -0.89 -0.93
C ASP A 172 -26.57 -0.99 -2.35
N ALA A 173 -25.55 -1.80 -2.48
CA ALA A 173 -24.84 -2.04 -3.73
C ALA A 173 -24.52 -3.54 -3.88
N PRO A 174 -24.24 -4.03 -5.09
CA PRO A 174 -23.76 -5.39 -5.28
C PRO A 174 -22.52 -5.66 -4.44
N ASN A 175 -22.44 -6.85 -3.85
CA ASN A 175 -21.25 -7.24 -3.08
C ASN A 175 -20.01 -7.24 -3.97
N ILE A 176 -18.90 -6.70 -3.47
CA ILE A 176 -17.65 -6.52 -4.24
C ILE A 176 -16.96 -7.85 -4.59
N PHE A 177 -17.13 -8.92 -3.82
CA PHE A 177 -16.40 -10.17 -4.05
C PHE A 177 -16.76 -10.83 -5.39
N PRO A 178 -18.05 -10.98 -5.78
CA PRO A 178 -18.39 -11.39 -7.14
C PRO A 178 -17.79 -10.45 -8.22
N ILE A 179 -17.76 -9.14 -7.99
CA ILE A 179 -17.16 -8.18 -8.93
C ILE A 179 -15.66 -8.46 -9.11
N PHE A 180 -14.96 -8.80 -8.04
CA PHE A 180 -13.54 -9.18 -8.12
C PHE A 180 -13.34 -10.48 -8.92
N GLU A 181 -14.18 -11.49 -8.70
CA GLU A 181 -14.13 -12.77 -9.42
C GLU A 181 -14.40 -12.59 -10.92
N GLU A 182 -15.42 -11.80 -11.28
CA GLU A 182 -15.73 -11.42 -12.67
C GLU A 182 -14.56 -10.65 -13.33
N ALA A 183 -13.82 -9.83 -12.56
CA ALA A 183 -12.62 -9.17 -13.02
C ALA A 183 -11.39 -10.09 -13.10
N GLY A 184 -11.55 -11.40 -12.80
CA GLY A 184 -10.50 -12.42 -12.89
C GLY A 184 -9.58 -12.51 -11.68
N TYR A 185 -10.01 -12.02 -10.51
CA TYR A 185 -9.26 -12.21 -9.27
C TYR A 185 -9.69 -13.49 -8.56
N THR A 186 -8.71 -14.24 -8.09
CA THR A 186 -8.91 -15.31 -7.11
C THR A 186 -8.84 -14.69 -5.71
N VAL A 187 -9.91 -14.78 -4.93
CA VAL A 187 -9.94 -14.32 -3.55
C VAL A 187 -9.52 -15.44 -2.61
N ALA A 188 -8.47 -15.21 -1.83
CA ALA A 188 -7.99 -16.11 -0.80
C ALA A 188 -8.24 -15.51 0.60
N ARG A 189 -8.75 -16.33 1.52
CA ARG A 189 -9.04 -15.94 2.90
C ARG A 189 -8.14 -16.69 3.86
N GLY A 190 -7.13 -16.00 4.38
CA GLY A 190 -6.08 -16.59 5.21
C GLY A 190 -4.96 -17.25 4.40
N TYR A 191 -3.83 -17.49 5.07
CA TYR A 191 -2.61 -17.95 4.42
C TYR A 191 -2.70 -19.39 3.89
N SER A 192 -3.49 -20.24 4.56
CA SER A 192 -3.71 -21.62 4.09
C SER A 192 -4.49 -21.68 2.78
N ASP A 193 -5.54 -20.88 2.66
CA ASP A 193 -6.34 -20.78 1.44
C ASP A 193 -5.52 -20.15 0.29
N TYR A 194 -4.70 -19.14 0.59
CA TYR A 194 -3.73 -18.60 -0.36
C TYR A 194 -2.81 -19.70 -0.94
N LYS A 195 -2.19 -20.50 -0.09
CA LYS A 195 -1.30 -21.57 -0.54
C LYS A 195 -2.01 -22.63 -1.42
N ALA A 196 -3.27 -22.87 -1.15
CA ALA A 196 -4.07 -23.80 -1.96
C ALA A 196 -4.41 -23.24 -3.35
N LYS A 197 -4.69 -21.92 -3.46
CA LYS A 197 -5.21 -21.27 -4.66
C LYS A 197 -4.13 -20.60 -5.53
N SER A 198 -2.98 -20.21 -4.95
CA SER A 198 -1.99 -19.35 -5.62
C SER A 198 -1.35 -19.94 -6.85
N LYS A 199 -1.23 -21.27 -6.94
CA LYS A 199 -0.56 -21.94 -8.07
C LYS A 199 -1.26 -21.72 -9.41
N ASP A 200 -2.59 -21.63 -9.39
CA ASP A 200 -3.43 -21.53 -10.58
C ASP A 200 -4.01 -20.12 -10.79
N ALA A 201 -3.69 -19.18 -9.89
CA ALA A 201 -4.25 -17.84 -9.94
C ALA A 201 -3.43 -16.91 -10.85
N GLY A 202 -4.10 -16.24 -11.77
CA GLY A 202 -3.49 -15.20 -12.60
C GLY A 202 -3.37 -13.85 -11.85
N LYS A 203 -4.39 -13.50 -11.07
CA LYS A 203 -4.44 -12.34 -10.19
C LYS A 203 -5.06 -12.73 -8.85
N MET A 204 -4.58 -12.16 -7.75
CA MET A 204 -5.04 -12.54 -6.42
C MET A 204 -5.38 -11.36 -5.51
N ILE A 205 -6.34 -11.61 -4.63
CA ILE A 205 -6.63 -10.80 -3.45
C ILE A 205 -6.50 -11.71 -2.23
N LEU A 206 -5.57 -11.40 -1.33
CA LEU A 206 -5.35 -12.13 -0.08
C LEU A 206 -5.79 -11.29 1.11
N ILE A 207 -6.82 -11.74 1.82
CA ILE A 207 -7.37 -11.08 3.01
C ILE A 207 -7.45 -12.04 4.18
N GLN A 208 -7.76 -11.53 5.36
CA GLN A 208 -7.99 -12.36 6.54
C GLN A 208 -9.15 -13.34 6.34
N GLU A 209 -9.17 -14.36 7.20
CA GLU A 209 -10.25 -15.34 7.26
C GLU A 209 -11.61 -14.69 7.58
N GLU A 210 -12.68 -15.36 7.21
CA GLU A 210 -14.02 -14.92 7.50
C GLU A 210 -14.26 -14.80 9.03
N GLY A 211 -14.98 -13.75 9.43
CA GLY A 211 -15.23 -13.46 10.85
C GLY A 211 -14.13 -12.71 11.59
N LYS A 212 -12.97 -12.48 10.95
CA LYS A 212 -11.95 -11.57 11.48
C LYS A 212 -12.30 -10.11 11.16
N ASP A 213 -11.75 -9.15 11.94
CA ASP A 213 -11.93 -7.72 11.69
C ASP A 213 -11.26 -7.32 10.36
N PRO A 214 -12.02 -6.84 9.36
CA PRO A 214 -11.46 -6.46 8.08
C PRO A 214 -10.63 -5.16 8.10
N SER A 215 -10.67 -4.40 9.19
CA SER A 215 -10.05 -3.08 9.28
C SER A 215 -8.52 -3.12 9.30
N CYS A 216 -7.94 -4.15 9.90
CA CYS A 216 -6.48 -4.34 9.96
C CYS A 216 -6.11 -5.80 10.25
N LEU A 217 -4.87 -6.16 9.91
CA LEU A 217 -4.25 -7.38 10.41
C LEU A 217 -4.04 -7.26 11.92
N PRO A 218 -4.08 -8.37 12.68
CA PRO A 218 -3.83 -8.34 14.12
C PRO A 218 -2.47 -7.73 14.45
N TYR A 219 -2.44 -6.90 15.49
CA TYR A 219 -1.17 -6.35 16.00
C TYR A 219 -0.24 -7.47 16.47
N ALA A 220 1.06 -7.27 16.29
CA ALA A 220 2.06 -8.29 16.63
C ALA A 220 1.98 -8.73 18.10
N ILE A 221 1.59 -7.84 19.02
CA ILE A 221 1.44 -8.12 20.43
C ILE A 221 0.22 -8.99 20.76
N ASP A 222 -0.85 -8.90 19.94
CA ASP A 222 -2.13 -9.61 20.17
C ASP A 222 -2.31 -10.82 19.24
N ARG A 223 -1.37 -11.02 18.33
CA ARG A 223 -1.46 -11.98 17.24
C ARG A 223 -1.41 -13.43 17.75
N LYS A 224 -2.31 -14.25 17.22
CA LYS A 224 -2.33 -15.70 17.40
C LYS A 224 -1.54 -16.41 16.30
N SER A 225 -1.27 -17.69 16.50
CA SER A 225 -0.45 -18.50 15.58
C SER A 225 -1.08 -18.71 14.20
N ASP A 226 -2.40 -18.61 14.09
CA ASP A 226 -3.19 -18.80 12.87
C ASP A 226 -3.52 -17.48 12.14
N ASP A 227 -3.23 -16.35 12.76
CA ASP A 227 -3.50 -15.05 12.17
C ASP A 227 -2.60 -14.76 10.95
N LEU A 228 -3.19 -14.18 9.91
CA LEU A 228 -2.46 -13.68 8.74
C LEU A 228 -1.53 -12.53 9.15
N THR A 229 -0.28 -12.59 8.71
CA THR A 229 0.74 -11.63 9.11
C THR A 229 1.19 -10.73 7.96
N LEU A 230 1.69 -9.53 8.30
CA LEU A 230 2.28 -8.63 7.31
C LEU A 230 3.45 -9.28 6.56
N ALA A 231 4.27 -10.08 7.25
CA ALA A 231 5.36 -10.83 6.62
C ALA A 231 4.83 -11.82 5.57
N GLN A 232 3.80 -12.61 5.91
CA GLN A 232 3.20 -13.58 4.98
C GLN A 232 2.60 -12.89 3.75
N ILE A 233 1.85 -11.80 3.90
CA ILE A 233 1.28 -11.10 2.73
C ILE A 233 2.34 -10.42 1.88
N THR A 234 3.43 -9.94 2.50
CA THR A 234 4.57 -9.36 1.76
C THR A 234 5.31 -10.44 0.99
N GLU A 235 5.61 -11.58 1.61
CA GLU A 235 6.24 -12.74 0.95
C GLU A 235 5.36 -13.28 -0.19
N SER A 236 4.04 -13.30 0.00
CA SER A 236 3.09 -13.74 -1.04
C SER A 236 3.05 -12.82 -2.26
N ALA A 237 3.48 -11.57 -2.13
CA ALA A 237 3.50 -10.57 -3.20
C ALA A 237 4.79 -10.60 -4.04
N ILE A 238 5.81 -11.31 -3.58
CA ILE A 238 7.14 -11.45 -4.23
C ILE A 238 7.18 -12.70 -5.08
#